data_e033bc2992c8a2cec31eb0c9ce009da4
#
_entry.id   e033bc2992c8a2cec31eb0c9ce009da4
#
_cell.length_a   1.000
_cell.length_b   1.000
_cell.length_c   1.000
_cell.angle_alpha   90.00
_cell.angle_beta   90.00
_cell.angle_gamma   90.00
#
_symmetry.space_group_name_H-M   'P 1'
#
loop_
_entity.id
_entity.type
_entity.pdbx_description
1 polymer ?
#
loop_
_entity_poly.entity_id
_entity_poly.type
_entity_poly.pdbx_seq_one_letter_code
_entity_poly.pdbx_strand_id
1 'polypeptide(L)'
;CSAIPIAKAFAIGIAEQAGEIVCKNRLEAKLSHEFKHGNELVTNADLAADKFISEEISKRYGSHLILSEELSPDIGNLQEIQESVWIVDPIDGTVNFAHGHNQSAVSIAYVEQQQVKIGVVYNPFTKEMFSALKGEGAFLNDSLIRIANEPALDRAIIATGFPYEKSNLEPMIQRLRVVLH
;
A
#
# COMPACT_ATOMS: atom_id res chain seq x y z
N CYS A 1 8.05 -25.47 -9.68
CA CYS A 1 7.08 -24.50 -9.11
C CYS A 1 7.70 -23.12 -9.21
N SER A 2 6.98 -22.17 -9.80
CA SER A 2 7.42 -20.78 -9.90
C SER A 2 7.58 -20.19 -8.50
N ALA A 3 8.66 -19.46 -8.22
CA ALA A 3 8.92 -18.82 -6.94
C ALA A 3 7.90 -17.70 -6.61
N ILE A 4 7.26 -17.14 -7.64
CA ILE A 4 6.36 -16.00 -7.53
C ILE A 4 5.05 -16.32 -6.78
N PRO A 5 4.33 -17.43 -6.98
CA PRO A 5 3.18 -17.79 -6.15
C PRO A 5 3.52 -17.96 -4.67
N ILE A 6 4.72 -18.47 -4.35
CA ILE A 6 5.21 -18.57 -2.97
C ILE A 6 5.44 -17.19 -2.38
N ALA A 7 5.98 -16.26 -3.16
CA ALA A 7 6.17 -14.87 -2.75
C ALA A 7 4.84 -14.14 -2.55
N LYS A 8 3.79 -14.44 -3.35
CA LYS A 8 2.44 -13.90 -3.14
C LYS A 8 1.85 -14.39 -1.82
N ALA A 9 1.90 -15.68 -1.53
CA ALA A 9 1.40 -16.23 -0.27
C ALA A 9 2.15 -15.66 0.94
N PHE A 10 3.47 -15.45 0.81
CA PHE A 10 4.27 -14.78 1.83
C PHE A 10 3.83 -13.32 2.04
N ALA A 11 3.65 -12.55 0.95
CA ALA A 11 3.20 -11.15 1.04
C ALA A 11 1.84 -11.03 1.73
N ILE A 12 0.89 -11.92 1.42
CA ILE A 12 -0.42 -11.99 2.09
C ILE A 12 -0.23 -12.25 3.59
N GLY A 13 0.56 -13.24 3.97
CA GLY A 13 0.77 -13.60 5.37
C GLY A 13 1.43 -12.51 6.20
N ILE A 14 2.42 -11.78 5.65
CA ILE A 14 3.03 -10.65 6.37
C ILE A 14 2.11 -9.42 6.41
N ALA A 15 1.28 -9.18 5.38
CA ALA A 15 0.29 -8.12 5.40
C ALA A 15 -0.77 -8.34 6.48
N GLU A 16 -1.25 -9.57 6.67
CA GLU A 16 -2.18 -9.92 7.76
C GLU A 16 -1.57 -9.68 9.14
N GLN A 17 -0.34 -10.16 9.37
CA GLN A 17 0.36 -9.98 10.65
C GLN A 17 0.68 -8.50 10.93
N ALA A 18 1.11 -7.75 9.92
CA ALA A 18 1.28 -6.30 10.04
C ALA A 18 -0.05 -5.60 10.38
N GLY A 19 -1.14 -6.02 9.75
CA GLY A 19 -2.49 -5.54 10.07
C GLY A 19 -2.90 -5.78 11.52
N GLU A 20 -2.50 -6.90 12.13
CA GLU A 20 -2.71 -7.15 13.56
C GLU A 20 -1.93 -6.15 14.43
N ILE A 21 -0.68 -5.83 14.05
CA ILE A 21 0.13 -4.80 14.72
C ILE A 21 -0.56 -3.45 14.63
N VAL A 22 -1.04 -3.07 13.45
CA VAL A 22 -1.77 -1.82 13.20
C VAL A 22 -3.02 -1.73 14.08
N CYS A 23 -3.86 -2.77 14.11
CA CYS A 23 -5.08 -2.81 14.92
C CYS A 23 -4.76 -2.72 16.42
N LYS A 24 -3.76 -3.44 16.90
CA LYS A 24 -3.34 -3.43 18.31
C LYS A 24 -2.89 -2.04 18.76
N ASN A 25 -2.04 -1.39 17.97
CA ASN A 25 -1.57 -0.04 18.29
C ASN A 25 -2.71 0.98 18.38
N ARG A 26 -3.72 0.86 17.50
CA ARG A 26 -4.91 1.72 17.53
C ARG A 26 -5.77 1.51 18.78
N LEU A 27 -5.95 0.26 19.21
CA LEU A 27 -6.77 -0.07 20.40
C LEU A 27 -6.09 0.34 21.69
N GLU A 28 -4.77 0.28 21.78
CA GLU A 28 -4.03 0.62 22.99
C GLU A 28 -4.02 2.14 23.29
N ALA A 29 -4.68 2.96 22.46
CA ALA A 29 -4.79 4.43 22.60
C ALA A 29 -3.45 5.15 22.84
N LYS A 30 -2.34 4.51 22.46
CA LYS A 30 -0.98 5.01 22.61
C LYS A 30 -0.43 5.58 21.30
N LEU A 31 -1.29 6.12 20.46
CA LEU A 31 -0.85 6.74 19.23
C LEU A 31 -0.08 8.02 19.57
N SER A 32 1.24 7.92 19.52
CA SER A 32 2.08 9.10 19.32
C SER A 32 2.17 9.33 17.82
N HIS A 33 2.04 10.55 17.38
CA HIS A 33 2.17 10.93 15.98
C HIS A 33 3.16 12.08 15.86
N GLU A 34 3.94 12.01 14.80
CA GLU A 34 4.89 13.04 14.42
C GLU A 34 4.63 13.46 12.98
N PHE A 35 4.97 14.69 12.65
CA PHE A 35 4.91 15.16 11.27
C PHE A 35 6.29 15.00 10.64
N LYS A 36 6.37 14.30 9.52
CA LYS A 36 7.53 14.28 8.63
C LYS A 36 7.68 15.63 7.91
N HIS A 37 8.60 15.72 6.99
CA HIS A 37 8.83 16.92 6.17
C HIS A 37 7.53 17.46 5.58
N GLY A 38 7.13 18.67 6.02
CA GLY A 38 5.85 19.27 5.67
C GLY A 38 4.71 18.89 6.62
N ASN A 39 3.59 18.38 6.09
CA ASN A 39 2.38 18.02 6.85
C ASN A 39 2.10 16.51 6.82
N GLU A 40 3.06 15.70 6.48
CA GLU A 40 2.91 14.25 6.39
C GLU A 40 2.94 13.63 7.78
N LEU A 41 1.87 12.92 8.14
CA LEU A 41 1.69 12.33 9.45
C LEU A 41 2.29 10.93 9.48
N VAL A 42 3.03 10.61 10.54
CA VAL A 42 3.49 9.26 10.85
C VAL A 42 3.13 8.91 12.28
N THR A 43 2.78 7.67 12.53
CA THR A 43 2.46 7.17 13.88
C THR A 43 3.46 6.08 14.28
N ASN A 44 3.51 5.79 15.58
CA ASN A 44 4.29 4.65 16.08
C ASN A 44 3.80 3.30 15.51
N ALA A 45 2.56 3.22 15.03
CA ALA A 45 2.02 2.04 14.38
C ALA A 45 2.64 1.82 12.99
N ASP A 46 2.83 2.91 12.21
CA ASP A 46 3.51 2.86 10.92
C ASP A 46 4.92 2.30 11.07
N LEU A 47 5.70 2.86 11.99
CA LEU A 47 7.08 2.42 12.26
C LEU A 47 7.15 0.96 12.73
N ALA A 48 6.21 0.53 13.57
CA ALA A 48 6.17 -0.84 14.07
C ALA A 48 5.81 -1.85 12.98
N ALA A 49 4.85 -1.50 12.13
CA ALA A 49 4.43 -2.33 10.99
C ALA A 49 5.54 -2.40 9.92
N ASP A 50 6.15 -1.25 9.56
CA ASP A 50 7.26 -1.20 8.62
C ASP A 50 8.44 -2.08 9.08
N LYS A 51 8.87 -1.90 10.33
CA LYS A 51 9.93 -2.70 10.91
C LYS A 51 9.64 -4.20 10.81
N PHE A 52 8.44 -4.62 11.19
CA PHE A 52 8.03 -6.02 11.12
C PHE A 52 8.09 -6.54 9.68
N ILE A 53 7.49 -5.84 8.71
CA ILE A 53 7.45 -6.25 7.30
C ILE A 53 8.87 -6.34 6.73
N SER A 54 9.69 -5.31 6.96
CA SER A 54 11.06 -5.23 6.47
C SER A 54 11.95 -6.34 7.05
N GLU A 55 11.80 -6.67 8.34
CA GLU A 55 12.50 -7.78 8.98
C GLU A 55 12.10 -9.14 8.38
N GLU A 56 10.81 -9.40 8.17
CA GLU A 56 10.34 -10.66 7.60
C GLU A 56 10.77 -10.84 6.14
N ILE A 57 10.75 -9.74 5.33
CA ILE A 57 11.29 -9.76 3.98
C ILE A 57 12.79 -10.05 4.01
N SER A 58 13.56 -9.36 4.84
CA SER A 58 15.02 -9.53 4.94
C SER A 58 15.42 -10.94 5.38
N LYS A 59 14.68 -11.55 6.31
CA LYS A 59 14.91 -12.94 6.74
C LYS A 59 14.72 -13.94 5.60
N ARG A 60 13.72 -13.72 4.75
CA ARG A 60 13.37 -14.69 3.70
C ARG A 60 14.04 -14.40 2.37
N TYR A 61 14.23 -13.13 2.05
CA TYR A 61 14.72 -12.62 0.77
C TYR A 61 15.87 -11.62 0.96
N GLY A 62 16.87 -12.00 1.73
CA GLY A 62 17.97 -11.11 2.15
C GLY A 62 18.80 -10.48 1.03
N SER A 63 18.67 -10.96 -0.21
CA SER A 63 19.28 -10.35 -1.40
C SER A 63 18.38 -9.35 -2.14
N HIS A 64 17.11 -9.24 -1.73
CA HIS A 64 16.18 -8.30 -2.34
C HIS A 64 16.29 -6.92 -1.69
N LEU A 65 16.07 -5.89 -2.47
CA LEU A 65 15.96 -4.53 -1.97
C LEU A 65 14.57 -4.31 -1.34
N ILE A 66 14.53 -3.39 -0.39
CA ILE A 66 13.28 -2.96 0.25
C ILE A 66 13.20 -1.44 0.12
N LEU A 67 12.14 -0.96 -0.53
CA LEU A 67 11.71 0.42 -0.52
C LEU A 67 10.49 0.49 0.40
N SER A 68 10.65 1.11 1.55
CA SER A 68 9.55 1.30 2.50
C SER A 68 9.40 2.77 2.85
N GLU A 69 8.17 3.19 3.09
CA GLU A 69 7.85 4.60 3.31
C GLU A 69 8.55 5.17 4.55
N GLU A 70 8.67 4.37 5.61
CA GLU A 70 9.16 4.86 6.90
C GLU A 70 10.64 4.63 7.12
N LEU A 71 11.15 3.44 6.82
CA LEU A 71 12.51 3.03 7.17
C LEU A 71 13.50 3.10 6.01
N SER A 72 13.02 2.98 4.77
CA SER A 72 13.88 2.95 3.60
C SER A 72 13.21 3.68 2.41
N PRO A 73 12.95 5.00 2.52
CA PRO A 73 12.15 5.74 1.54
C PRO A 73 12.88 6.00 0.23
N ASP A 74 14.18 5.75 0.15
CA ASP A 74 14.98 5.98 -1.04
C ASP A 74 15.92 4.80 -1.30
N ILE A 75 15.79 4.22 -2.48
CA ILE A 75 16.71 3.20 -3.02
C ILE A 75 17.28 3.62 -4.38
N GLY A 76 17.19 4.91 -4.71
CA GLY A 76 17.62 5.47 -5.98
C GLY A 76 16.59 5.32 -7.10
N ASN A 77 17.05 5.37 -8.35
CA ASN A 77 16.16 5.30 -9.51
C ASN A 77 15.67 3.87 -9.75
N LEU A 78 14.39 3.61 -9.47
CA LEU A 78 13.75 2.31 -9.71
C LEU A 78 13.92 1.76 -11.13
N GLN A 79 14.05 2.63 -12.13
CA GLN A 79 14.24 2.22 -13.53
C GLN A 79 15.65 1.67 -13.81
N GLU A 80 16.61 1.97 -12.95
CA GLU A 80 18.00 1.51 -13.07
C GLU A 80 18.27 0.24 -12.24
N ILE A 81 17.37 -0.08 -11.31
CA ILE A 81 17.52 -1.23 -10.43
C ILE A 81 17.20 -2.52 -11.19
N GLN A 82 18.15 -3.44 -11.19
CA GLN A 82 18.03 -4.77 -11.81
C GLN A 82 17.62 -5.84 -10.79
N GLU A 83 17.83 -5.57 -9.53
CA GLU A 83 17.50 -6.45 -8.40
C GLU A 83 15.99 -6.57 -8.21
N SER A 84 15.60 -7.58 -7.49
CA SER A 84 14.22 -7.72 -7.00
C SER A 84 13.96 -6.73 -5.87
N VAL A 85 12.82 -6.04 -5.92
CA VAL A 85 12.46 -4.99 -4.96
C VAL A 85 11.10 -5.29 -4.33
N TRP A 86 11.02 -5.16 -3.02
CA TRP A 86 9.77 -5.07 -2.28
C TRP A 86 9.46 -3.60 -2.02
N ILE A 87 8.25 -3.18 -2.34
CA ILE A 87 7.76 -1.82 -2.08
C ILE A 87 6.68 -1.94 -1.01
N VAL A 88 6.84 -1.21 0.08
CA VAL A 88 6.03 -1.33 1.29
C VAL A 88 5.52 0.04 1.71
N ASP A 89 4.22 0.13 1.91
CA ASP A 89 3.55 1.18 2.67
C ASP A 89 2.86 0.51 3.86
N PRO A 90 3.35 0.72 5.08
CA PRO A 90 2.86 0.00 6.26
C PRO A 90 1.45 0.42 6.67
N ILE A 91 1.08 1.69 6.44
CA ILE A 91 -0.27 2.21 6.67
C ILE A 91 -0.62 3.27 5.62
N ASP A 92 -0.99 2.85 4.42
CA ASP A 92 -1.62 3.76 3.45
C ASP A 92 -2.89 4.37 4.06
N GLY A 93 -2.95 5.68 4.08
CA GLY A 93 -4.01 6.42 4.75
C GLY A 93 -3.74 6.68 6.23
N THR A 94 -2.52 7.04 6.63
CA THR A 94 -2.10 7.35 8.01
C THR A 94 -2.99 8.40 8.68
N VAL A 95 -3.43 9.42 7.94
CA VAL A 95 -4.37 10.44 8.46
C VAL A 95 -5.71 9.81 8.85
N ASN A 96 -6.25 8.93 8.00
CA ASN A 96 -7.49 8.20 8.30
C ASN A 96 -7.30 7.33 9.55
N PHE A 97 -6.18 6.60 9.61
CA PHE A 97 -5.83 5.77 10.75
C PHE A 97 -5.77 6.57 12.04
N ALA A 98 -5.03 7.69 12.08
CA ALA A 98 -4.87 8.54 13.24
C ALA A 98 -6.19 9.14 13.75
N HIS A 99 -7.14 9.41 12.85
CA HIS A 99 -8.47 9.94 13.17
C HIS A 99 -9.53 8.85 13.41
N GLY A 100 -9.14 7.59 13.45
CA GLY A 100 -10.07 6.50 13.75
C GLY A 100 -10.92 6.02 12.57
N HIS A 101 -10.65 6.46 11.35
CA HIS A 101 -11.31 5.95 10.15
C HIS A 101 -10.75 4.58 9.74
N ASN A 102 -11.60 3.73 9.17
CA ASN A 102 -11.22 2.38 8.76
C ASN A 102 -10.67 2.29 7.33
N GLN A 103 -10.56 3.42 6.63
CA GLN A 103 -9.98 3.52 5.28
C GLN A 103 -8.47 3.68 5.36
N SER A 104 -7.80 2.64 5.82
CA SER A 104 -6.34 2.52 5.78
C SER A 104 -5.95 1.06 5.57
N ALA A 105 -4.82 0.84 4.94
CA ALA A 105 -4.41 -0.49 4.52
C ALA A 105 -2.89 -0.68 4.59
N VAL A 106 -2.45 -1.92 4.77
CA VAL A 106 -1.07 -2.36 4.53
C VAL A 106 -0.94 -2.64 3.04
N SER A 107 0.02 -2.02 2.37
CA SER A 107 0.28 -2.19 0.94
C SER A 107 1.68 -2.78 0.71
N ILE A 108 1.75 -3.88 -0.04
CA ILE A 108 3.01 -4.56 -0.35
C ILE A 108 3.03 -4.94 -1.83
N ALA A 109 4.06 -4.50 -2.54
CA ALA A 109 4.30 -4.92 -3.92
C ALA A 109 5.66 -5.61 -4.06
N TYR A 110 5.74 -6.54 -5.00
CA TYR A 110 6.99 -7.18 -5.41
C TYR A 110 7.27 -6.88 -6.86
N VAL A 111 8.45 -6.35 -7.12
CA VAL A 111 8.95 -5.96 -8.44
C VAL A 111 10.14 -6.84 -8.79
N GLU A 112 10.11 -7.41 -9.97
CA GLU A 112 11.21 -8.19 -10.55
C GLU A 112 11.38 -7.83 -12.00
N GLN A 113 12.61 -7.62 -12.46
CA GLN A 113 12.92 -7.18 -13.82
C GLN A 113 12.12 -5.93 -14.21
N GLN A 114 12.08 -4.92 -13.32
CA GLN A 114 11.37 -3.65 -13.49
C GLN A 114 9.85 -3.80 -13.75
N GLN A 115 9.28 -4.95 -13.40
CA GLN A 115 7.85 -5.22 -13.55
C GLN A 115 7.24 -5.62 -12.22
N VAL A 116 6.14 -4.98 -11.86
CA VAL A 116 5.32 -5.42 -10.73
C VAL A 116 4.79 -6.83 -11.03
N LYS A 117 5.14 -7.78 -10.19
CA LYS A 117 4.70 -9.18 -10.28
C LYS A 117 3.58 -9.49 -9.32
N ILE A 118 3.63 -8.90 -8.12
CA ILE A 118 2.67 -9.14 -7.04
C ILE A 118 2.23 -7.80 -6.47
N GLY A 119 0.96 -7.66 -6.15
CA GLY A 119 0.40 -6.60 -5.34
C GLY A 119 -0.51 -7.19 -4.26
N VAL A 120 -0.36 -6.70 -3.04
CA VAL A 120 -1.19 -7.03 -1.89
C VAL A 120 -1.59 -5.75 -1.18
N VAL A 121 -2.89 -5.56 -0.93
CA VAL A 121 -3.42 -4.46 -0.14
C VAL A 121 -4.40 -5.05 0.87
N TYR A 122 -4.08 -4.90 2.15
CA TYR A 122 -4.88 -5.47 3.23
C TYR A 122 -5.45 -4.37 4.13
N ASN A 123 -6.77 -4.27 4.17
CA ASN A 123 -7.46 -3.45 5.17
C ASN A 123 -7.75 -4.30 6.42
N PRO A 124 -7.04 -4.10 7.54
CA PRO A 124 -7.20 -4.93 8.72
C PRO A 124 -8.50 -4.66 9.50
N PHE A 125 -9.15 -3.53 9.26
CA PHE A 125 -10.38 -3.13 9.93
C PHE A 125 -11.62 -3.76 9.30
N THR A 126 -11.63 -3.88 7.97
CA THR A 126 -12.70 -4.55 7.21
C THR A 126 -12.36 -6.00 6.89
N LYS A 127 -11.11 -6.42 7.15
CA LYS A 127 -10.56 -7.74 6.79
C LYS A 127 -10.69 -8.04 5.29
N GLU A 128 -10.46 -7.03 4.48
CA GLU A 128 -10.44 -7.12 3.03
C GLU A 128 -8.99 -7.27 2.55
N MET A 129 -8.70 -8.43 1.97
CA MET A 129 -7.41 -8.75 1.37
C MET A 129 -7.52 -8.69 -0.15
N PHE A 130 -7.07 -7.59 -0.72
CA PHE A 130 -6.89 -7.50 -2.17
C PHE A 130 -5.53 -8.07 -2.55
N SER A 131 -5.48 -8.97 -3.50
CA SER A 131 -4.22 -9.54 -3.97
C SER A 131 -4.25 -9.76 -5.48
N ALA A 132 -3.10 -9.57 -6.12
CA ALA A 132 -2.95 -9.83 -7.54
C ALA A 132 -1.60 -10.50 -7.83
N LEU A 133 -1.60 -11.34 -8.84
CA LEU A 133 -0.41 -11.87 -9.46
C LEU A 133 -0.48 -11.56 -10.96
N LYS A 134 0.61 -11.01 -11.52
CA LYS A 134 0.65 -10.62 -12.92
C LYS A 134 0.26 -11.79 -13.83
N GLY A 135 -0.80 -11.60 -14.62
CA GLY A 135 -1.35 -12.61 -15.54
C GLY A 135 -2.38 -13.55 -14.94
N GLU A 136 -2.63 -13.53 -13.63
CA GLU A 136 -3.59 -14.41 -12.97
C GLU A 136 -4.85 -13.68 -12.49
N GLY A 137 -4.90 -12.36 -12.63
CA GLY A 137 -6.04 -11.53 -12.21
C GLY A 137 -5.89 -10.98 -10.79
N ALA A 138 -6.96 -10.35 -10.30
CA ALA A 138 -7.05 -9.76 -8.98
C ALA A 138 -8.14 -10.45 -8.15
N PHE A 139 -7.91 -10.52 -6.84
CA PHE A 139 -8.74 -11.24 -5.89
C PHE A 139 -9.07 -10.37 -4.69
N LEU A 140 -10.26 -10.53 -4.15
CA LEU A 140 -10.69 -10.04 -2.84
C LEU A 140 -11.04 -11.24 -1.98
N ASN A 141 -10.32 -11.45 -0.88
CA ASN A 141 -10.52 -12.62 0.01
C ASN A 141 -10.64 -13.92 -0.79
N ASP A 142 -9.66 -14.19 -1.67
CA ASP A 142 -9.57 -15.34 -2.57
C ASP A 142 -10.66 -15.44 -3.67
N SER A 143 -11.61 -14.53 -3.72
CA SER A 143 -12.62 -14.44 -4.78
C SER A 143 -12.13 -13.58 -5.92
N LEU A 144 -12.13 -14.11 -7.14
CA LEU A 144 -11.73 -13.37 -8.34
C LEU A 144 -12.64 -12.14 -8.52
N ILE A 145 -12.03 -10.97 -8.64
CA ILE A 145 -12.73 -9.71 -8.91
C ILE A 145 -12.47 -9.23 -10.33
N ARG A 146 -13.43 -8.47 -10.87
CA ARG A 146 -13.32 -7.83 -12.18
C ARG A 146 -13.84 -6.41 -12.08
N ILE A 147 -13.32 -5.54 -12.94
CA ILE A 147 -13.85 -4.18 -13.11
C ILE A 147 -15.30 -4.26 -13.60
N ALA A 148 -16.11 -3.28 -13.23
CA ALA A 148 -17.44 -3.12 -13.77
C ALA A 148 -17.37 -2.85 -15.29
N ASN A 149 -18.34 -3.40 -16.04
CA ASN A 149 -18.46 -3.13 -17.46
C ASN A 149 -19.34 -1.88 -17.67
N GLU A 150 -18.81 -0.72 -17.28
CA GLU A 150 -19.51 0.57 -17.48
C GLU A 150 -18.66 1.47 -18.39
N PRO A 151 -19.00 1.55 -19.68
CA PRO A 151 -18.22 2.31 -20.64
C PRO A 151 -18.55 3.81 -20.63
N ALA A 152 -19.62 4.23 -19.97
CA ALA A 152 -20.11 5.60 -19.99
C ALA A 152 -19.65 6.36 -18.75
N LEU A 153 -18.95 7.47 -18.94
CA LEU A 153 -18.40 8.29 -17.86
C LEU A 153 -19.49 8.90 -16.98
N ASP A 154 -20.64 9.21 -17.56
CA ASP A 154 -21.83 9.77 -16.87
C ASP A 154 -22.46 8.80 -15.85
N ARG A 155 -22.11 7.52 -15.92
CA ARG A 155 -22.57 6.47 -14.99
C ARG A 155 -21.43 5.88 -14.15
N ALA A 156 -20.22 6.33 -14.34
CA ALA A 156 -19.05 5.85 -13.62
C ALA A 156 -18.98 6.47 -12.22
N ILE A 157 -18.47 5.69 -11.26
CA ILE A 157 -18.06 6.21 -9.95
C ILE A 157 -16.60 6.58 -10.07
N ILE A 158 -16.27 7.84 -9.76
CA ILE A 158 -14.91 8.36 -9.81
C ILE A 158 -14.46 8.68 -8.40
N ALA A 159 -13.33 8.10 -7.99
CA ALA A 159 -12.65 8.44 -6.75
C ALA A 159 -11.49 9.39 -7.03
N THR A 160 -11.25 10.33 -6.13
CA THR A 160 -10.11 11.25 -6.20
C THR A 160 -9.55 11.50 -4.80
N GLY A 161 -8.27 11.85 -4.71
CA GLY A 161 -7.61 12.29 -3.50
C GLY A 161 -6.97 13.66 -3.69
N PHE A 162 -6.71 14.39 -2.61
CA PHE A 162 -6.04 15.68 -2.65
C PHE A 162 -4.59 15.52 -2.18
N PRO A 163 -3.60 16.08 -2.91
CA PRO A 163 -2.22 16.04 -2.46
C PRO A 163 -2.02 16.85 -1.18
N TYR A 164 -1.09 16.46 -0.34
CA TYR A 164 -0.70 17.20 0.85
C TYR A 164 -0.11 18.58 0.49
N GLU A 165 0.65 18.66 -0.60
CA GLU A 165 1.13 19.92 -1.14
C GLU A 165 0.06 20.66 -1.94
N LYS A 166 -0.39 21.79 -1.39
CA LYS A 166 -1.44 22.62 -2.02
C LYS A 166 -0.97 23.40 -3.25
N SER A 167 0.33 23.46 -3.52
CA SER A 167 0.90 24.12 -4.71
C SER A 167 0.44 23.52 -6.04
N ASN A 168 0.02 22.25 -6.06
CA ASN A 168 -0.40 21.50 -7.25
C ASN A 168 -1.93 21.29 -7.35
N LEU A 169 -2.74 22.05 -6.64
CA LEU A 169 -4.19 21.88 -6.65
C LEU A 169 -4.87 22.29 -7.97
N GLU A 170 -4.33 23.30 -8.68
CA GLU A 170 -4.97 23.83 -9.89
C GLU A 170 -5.11 22.79 -11.01
N PRO A 171 -4.08 22.02 -11.38
CA PRO A 171 -4.25 20.95 -12.38
C PRO A 171 -5.30 19.91 -12.00
N MET A 172 -5.45 19.63 -10.71
CA MET A 172 -6.42 18.69 -10.19
C MET A 172 -7.84 19.23 -10.24
N ILE A 173 -8.04 20.51 -9.88
CA ILE A 173 -9.33 21.19 -10.00
C ILE A 173 -9.76 21.24 -11.46
N GLN A 174 -8.85 21.48 -12.39
CA GLN A 174 -9.14 21.44 -13.82
C GLN A 174 -9.59 20.05 -14.29
N ARG A 175 -8.92 18.97 -13.83
CA ARG A 175 -9.36 17.59 -14.13
C ARG A 175 -10.76 17.30 -13.57
N LEU A 176 -11.03 17.72 -12.34
CA LEU A 176 -12.37 17.58 -11.74
C LEU A 176 -13.43 18.32 -12.56
N ARG A 177 -13.17 19.54 -13.05
CA ARG A 177 -14.10 20.27 -13.91
C ARG A 177 -14.46 19.49 -15.17
N VAL A 178 -13.46 18.88 -15.82
CA VAL A 178 -13.69 18.06 -17.04
C VAL A 178 -14.56 16.84 -16.76
N VAL A 179 -14.46 16.27 -15.57
CA VAL A 179 -15.23 15.07 -15.19
C VAL A 179 -16.65 15.40 -14.75
N LEU A 180 -16.89 16.63 -14.23
CA LEU A 180 -18.19 17.08 -13.74
C LEU A 180 -19.06 17.75 -14.82
N HIS A 181 -18.54 17.98 -16.03
CA HIS A 181 -19.23 18.50 -17.21
C HIS A 181 -19.35 17.43 -18.30
#